data_eeaf4d1663ecfe783f2579365a375641
#
_entry.id   eeaf4d1663ecfe783f2579365a375641
#
_cell.length_a   1.000
_cell.length_b   1.000
_cell.length_c   1.000
_cell.angle_alpha   90.00
_cell.angle_beta   90.00
_cell.angle_gamma   90.00
#
_symmetry.space_group_name_H-M   'P 1'
#
loop_
_entity.id
_entity.type
_entity.pdbx_description
1 polymer ?
#
loop_
_entity_poly.entity_id
_entity_poly.type
_entity_poly.pdbx_seq_one_letter_code
_entity_poly.pdbx_strand_id
1 'polypeptide(L)'
;METTLIDWLRQLGTLEFWEALLEGFEGLGPLVPILLAMLESIFPPLPLIAIVALNIAAHGGFLGFVYSWLGVAAGGTVVFLFWRRVVKRFFWKLASRSEQLKKAQQWVSHVDTASLFMLAVLPFTPTSFLHLAFGISDFDEKRYLLTLLVGKAVMVAMMALFGQSLLSSLKNPVYLILAIAIWAGMYWVSRKFCKKHDLD
;
A
#
# COMPACT_ATOMS: atom_id res chain seq x y z
N MET A 1 -2.12 21.24 30.97
CA MET A 1 -2.88 21.72 29.79
C MET A 1 -3.34 20.46 29.05
N GLU A 2 -4.57 20.05 29.28
CA GLU A 2 -5.17 18.94 28.56
C GLU A 2 -5.59 19.46 27.19
N THR A 3 -4.83 19.18 26.17
CA THR A 3 -5.27 19.39 24.78
C THR A 3 -6.40 18.41 24.51
N THR A 4 -7.61 18.95 24.41
CA THR A 4 -8.81 18.15 24.15
C THR A 4 -8.71 17.54 22.76
N LEU A 5 -9.25 16.32 22.55
CA LEU A 5 -9.28 15.63 21.26
C LEU A 5 -9.79 16.54 20.11
N ILE A 6 -10.68 17.47 20.46
CA ILE A 6 -11.25 18.49 19.56
C ILE A 6 -10.19 19.50 19.10
N ASP A 7 -9.26 19.90 19.97
CA ASP A 7 -8.18 20.83 19.61
C ASP A 7 -7.16 20.16 18.70
N TRP A 8 -6.91 18.87 18.92
CA TRP A 8 -6.09 18.04 18.02
C TRP A 8 -6.71 17.92 16.62
N LEU A 9 -8.02 17.63 16.55
CA LEU A 9 -8.74 17.56 15.28
C LEU A 9 -8.80 18.90 14.55
N ARG A 10 -8.87 20.02 15.27
CA ARG A 10 -8.79 21.37 14.69
C ARG A 10 -7.40 21.66 14.11
N GLN A 11 -6.34 21.26 14.80
CA GLN A 11 -4.97 21.43 14.31
C GLN A 11 -4.70 20.66 13.02
N LEU A 12 -5.28 19.47 12.84
CA LEU A 12 -5.21 18.72 11.58
C LEU A 12 -5.81 19.46 10.37
N GLY A 13 -6.67 20.46 10.62
CA GLY A 13 -7.25 21.32 9.58
C GLY A 13 -6.43 22.57 9.26
N THR A 14 -5.32 22.83 9.97
CA THR A 14 -4.51 24.05 9.77
C THR A 14 -3.31 23.79 8.88
N LEU A 15 -2.98 24.76 8.01
CA LEU A 15 -1.83 24.68 7.11
C LEU A 15 -0.51 24.61 7.92
N GLU A 16 -0.45 25.37 9.01
CA GLU A 16 0.71 25.46 9.93
C GLU A 16 1.08 24.10 10.53
N PHE A 17 0.09 23.26 10.87
CA PHE A 17 0.34 21.90 11.34
C PHE A 17 1.04 21.05 10.28
N TRP A 18 0.57 21.13 9.04
CA TRP A 18 1.16 20.36 7.94
C TRP A 18 2.54 20.87 7.55
N GLU A 19 2.77 22.18 7.59
CA GLU A 19 4.09 22.78 7.37
C GLU A 19 5.09 22.36 8.44
N ALA A 20 4.73 22.45 9.72
CA ALA A 20 5.58 21.98 10.82
C ALA A 20 5.85 20.47 10.76
N LEU A 21 4.85 19.68 10.35
CA LEU A 21 5.02 18.26 10.14
C LEU A 21 5.99 17.96 9.00
N LEU A 22 5.91 18.69 7.88
CA LEU A 22 6.81 18.56 6.74
C LEU A 22 8.24 18.95 7.10
N GLU A 23 8.45 20.08 7.76
CA GLU A 23 9.77 20.52 8.24
C GLU A 23 10.40 19.49 9.19
N GLY A 24 9.60 18.96 10.13
CA GLY A 24 10.04 17.89 11.02
C GLY A 24 10.42 16.60 10.25
N PHE A 25 9.68 16.28 9.18
CA PHE A 25 9.92 15.12 8.34
C PHE A 25 11.20 15.23 7.50
N GLU A 26 11.49 16.40 6.94
CA GLU A 26 12.72 16.69 6.18
C GLU A 26 13.97 16.48 7.03
N GLY A 27 13.92 16.86 8.32
CA GLY A 27 15.03 16.74 9.25
C GLY A 27 15.36 15.32 9.72
N LEU A 28 14.43 14.37 9.58
CA LEU A 28 14.56 13.00 10.12
C LEU A 28 15.28 12.00 9.19
N GLY A 29 15.71 12.46 8.02
CA GLY A 29 16.42 11.62 7.04
C GLY A 29 15.53 10.51 6.41
N PRO A 30 16.13 9.61 5.61
CA PRO A 30 15.40 8.65 4.78
C PRO A 30 14.68 7.53 5.57
N LEU A 31 15.05 7.28 6.82
CA LEU A 31 14.52 6.16 7.61
C LEU A 31 13.04 6.35 7.96
N VAL A 32 12.65 7.57 8.34
CA VAL A 32 11.28 7.83 8.80
C VAL A 32 10.24 7.66 7.69
N PRO A 33 10.40 8.24 6.48
CA PRO A 33 9.48 8.02 5.39
C PRO A 33 9.39 6.53 4.97
N ILE A 34 10.50 5.79 5.03
CA ILE A 34 10.52 4.36 4.75
C ILE A 34 9.74 3.58 5.82
N LEU A 35 10.00 3.85 7.11
CA LEU A 35 9.32 3.19 8.22
C LEU A 35 7.81 3.51 8.23
N LEU A 36 7.43 4.73 7.91
CA LEU A 36 6.02 5.12 7.83
C LEU A 36 5.28 4.34 6.74
N ALA A 37 5.89 4.25 5.55
CA ALA A 37 5.33 3.45 4.45
C ALA A 37 5.35 1.93 4.76
N MET A 38 6.32 1.46 5.51
CA MET A 38 6.38 0.07 5.99
C MET A 38 5.25 -0.25 6.97
N LEU A 39 4.91 0.69 7.87
CA LEU A 39 3.85 0.52 8.86
C LEU A 39 2.47 0.29 8.22
N GLU A 40 2.20 0.86 7.05
CA GLU A 40 0.94 0.63 6.32
C GLU A 40 0.73 -0.87 6.02
N SER A 41 1.76 -1.58 5.61
CA SER A 41 1.67 -3.01 5.33
C SER A 41 1.36 -3.86 6.57
N ILE A 42 1.72 -3.36 7.76
CA ILE A 42 1.46 -4.00 9.07
C ILE A 42 0.11 -3.56 9.61
N PHE A 43 -0.23 -2.28 9.43
CA PHE A 43 -1.45 -1.65 9.94
C PHE A 43 -2.29 -1.07 8.79
N PRO A 44 -3.16 -1.89 8.16
CA PRO A 44 -3.92 -1.55 6.95
C PRO A 44 -4.83 -0.30 7.02
N PRO A 45 -5.32 0.16 8.21
CA PRO A 45 -6.08 1.40 8.28
C PRO A 45 -5.31 2.66 7.92
N LEU A 46 -3.97 2.60 7.83
CA LEU A 46 -3.17 3.77 7.41
C LEU A 46 -3.38 4.05 5.91
N PRO A 47 -3.71 5.30 5.54
CA PRO A 47 -3.96 5.65 4.14
C PRO A 47 -2.64 5.79 3.37
N LEU A 48 -2.23 4.75 2.65
CA LEU A 48 -0.97 4.73 1.88
C LEU A 48 -0.82 5.95 0.96
N ILE A 49 -1.91 6.38 0.33
CA ILE A 49 -1.86 7.55 -0.57
C ILE A 49 -1.43 8.82 0.15
N ALA A 50 -1.86 9.02 1.40
CA ALA A 50 -1.44 10.16 2.20
C ALA A 50 0.04 10.07 2.57
N ILE A 51 0.52 8.86 2.90
CA ILE A 51 1.94 8.61 3.21
C ILE A 51 2.82 8.90 1.98
N VAL A 52 2.42 8.41 0.79
CA VAL A 52 3.15 8.67 -0.46
C VAL A 52 3.14 10.15 -0.79
N ALA A 53 2.01 10.84 -0.64
CA ALA A 53 1.91 12.27 -0.88
C ALA A 53 2.80 13.07 0.09
N LEU A 54 2.81 12.71 1.37
CA LEU A 54 3.67 13.31 2.39
C LEU A 54 5.16 13.12 2.06
N ASN A 55 5.55 11.90 1.71
CA ASN A 55 6.94 11.60 1.34
C ASN A 55 7.40 12.39 0.10
N ILE A 56 6.50 12.59 -0.88
CA ILE A 56 6.78 13.37 -2.08
C ILE A 56 6.86 14.85 -1.74
N ALA A 57 5.97 15.37 -0.91
CA ALA A 57 5.97 16.76 -0.49
C ALA A 57 7.26 17.12 0.28
N ALA A 58 7.71 16.22 1.19
CA ALA A 58 8.89 16.44 2.01
C ALA A 58 10.22 16.21 1.27
N HIS A 59 10.30 15.22 0.37
CA HIS A 59 11.59 14.79 -0.21
C HIS A 59 11.65 14.95 -1.74
N GLY A 60 10.61 15.53 -2.34
CA GLY A 60 10.49 15.64 -3.80
C GLY A 60 10.03 14.35 -4.48
N GLY A 61 9.68 14.47 -5.78
CA GLY A 61 9.01 13.40 -6.52
C GLY A 61 9.78 12.08 -6.58
N PHE A 62 11.08 12.14 -6.86
CA PHE A 62 11.90 10.94 -7.03
C PHE A 62 12.22 10.25 -5.68
N LEU A 63 12.75 10.99 -4.72
CA LEU A 63 13.12 10.42 -3.41
C LEU A 63 11.88 10.00 -2.63
N GLY A 64 10.81 10.80 -2.65
CA GLY A 64 9.55 10.43 -2.02
C GLY A 64 8.96 9.14 -2.59
N PHE A 65 9.04 8.95 -3.92
CA PHE A 65 8.69 7.68 -4.57
C PHE A 65 9.57 6.53 -4.07
N VAL A 66 10.90 6.69 -4.09
CA VAL A 66 11.85 5.63 -3.70
C VAL A 66 11.64 5.22 -2.24
N TYR A 67 11.50 6.17 -1.32
CA TYR A 67 11.28 5.89 0.10
C TYR A 67 9.94 5.18 0.35
N SER A 68 8.87 5.64 -0.31
CA SER A 68 7.56 5.00 -0.22
C SER A 68 7.59 3.58 -0.76
N TRP A 69 8.19 3.37 -1.93
CA TRP A 69 8.33 2.06 -2.54
C TRP A 69 9.15 1.09 -1.67
N LEU A 70 10.32 1.53 -1.18
CA LEU A 70 11.15 0.71 -0.29
C LEU A 70 10.41 0.34 0.99
N GLY A 71 9.69 1.29 1.59
CA GLY A 71 8.91 1.04 2.79
C GLY A 71 7.80 0.00 2.56
N VAL A 72 6.97 0.19 1.54
CA VAL A 72 5.87 -0.74 1.22
C VAL A 72 6.39 -2.12 0.82
N ALA A 73 7.49 -2.19 0.05
CA ALA A 73 8.12 -3.44 -0.35
C ALA A 73 8.72 -4.18 0.86
N ALA A 74 9.42 -3.47 1.73
CA ALA A 74 9.99 -4.03 2.96
C ALA A 74 8.88 -4.51 3.91
N GLY A 75 7.86 -3.68 4.16
CA GLY A 75 6.73 -4.03 4.99
C GLY A 75 5.97 -5.26 4.49
N GLY A 76 5.62 -5.27 3.20
CA GLY A 76 4.97 -6.41 2.57
C GLY A 76 5.81 -7.69 2.64
N THR A 77 7.14 -7.57 2.46
CA THR A 77 8.07 -8.69 2.60
C THR A 77 8.07 -9.24 4.04
N VAL A 78 8.16 -8.36 5.04
CA VAL A 78 8.16 -8.76 6.46
C VAL A 78 6.85 -9.46 6.81
N VAL A 79 5.70 -8.89 6.43
CA VAL A 79 4.37 -9.47 6.70
C VAL A 79 4.22 -10.83 6.00
N PHE A 80 4.61 -10.92 4.73
CA PHE A 80 4.58 -12.19 3.99
C PHE A 80 5.47 -13.26 4.65
N LEU A 81 6.71 -12.92 5.00
CA LEU A 81 7.63 -13.86 5.64
C LEU A 81 7.17 -14.27 7.04
N PHE A 82 6.53 -13.37 7.78
CA PHE A 82 5.88 -13.70 9.05
C PHE A 82 4.83 -14.80 8.86
N TRP A 83 3.90 -14.64 7.92
CA TRP A 83 2.90 -15.65 7.61
C TRP A 83 3.53 -16.94 7.10
N ARG A 84 4.56 -16.86 6.25
CA ARG A 84 5.25 -18.01 5.65
C ARG A 84 6.05 -18.81 6.67
N ARG A 85 6.86 -18.16 7.50
CA ARG A 85 7.83 -18.83 8.35
C ARG A 85 7.31 -19.06 9.77
N VAL A 86 6.50 -18.15 10.29
CA VAL A 86 5.98 -18.22 11.66
C VAL A 86 4.63 -18.93 11.65
N VAL A 87 3.63 -18.36 10.99
CA VAL A 87 2.26 -18.86 11.10
C VAL A 87 2.12 -20.21 10.40
N LYS A 88 2.60 -20.36 9.17
CA LYS A 88 2.54 -21.62 8.42
C LYS A 88 3.23 -22.75 9.17
N ARG A 89 4.38 -22.47 9.79
CA ARG A 89 5.18 -23.50 10.49
C ARG A 89 4.60 -23.87 11.85
N PHE A 90 4.22 -22.88 12.67
CA PHE A 90 3.81 -23.10 14.05
C PHE A 90 2.32 -23.36 14.21
N PHE A 91 1.49 -22.74 13.37
CA PHE A 91 0.03 -22.77 13.49
C PHE A 91 -0.65 -23.59 12.39
N TRP A 92 0.11 -24.35 11.58
CA TRP A 92 -0.44 -25.13 10.48
C TRP A 92 -1.61 -26.04 10.88
N LYS A 93 -1.49 -26.75 12.01
CA LYS A 93 -2.55 -27.63 12.52
C LYS A 93 -3.84 -26.84 12.88
N LEU A 94 -3.68 -25.62 13.35
CA LEU A 94 -4.81 -24.75 13.70
C LEU A 94 -5.37 -24.08 12.44
N ALA A 95 -4.51 -23.60 11.58
CA ALA A 95 -4.87 -22.97 10.31
C ALA A 95 -5.58 -23.95 9.36
N SER A 96 -5.17 -25.20 9.32
CA SER A 96 -5.80 -26.26 8.49
C SER A 96 -7.25 -26.57 8.89
N ARG A 97 -7.69 -26.17 10.09
CA ARG A 97 -9.09 -26.29 10.54
C ARG A 97 -9.97 -25.09 10.17
N SER A 98 -9.37 -23.97 9.77
CA SER A 98 -10.11 -22.78 9.37
C SER A 98 -10.57 -22.88 7.92
N GLU A 99 -11.88 -22.84 7.70
CA GLU A 99 -12.48 -22.83 6.36
C GLU A 99 -12.05 -21.59 5.55
N GLN A 100 -11.86 -20.44 6.21
CA GLN A 100 -11.41 -19.21 5.55
C GLN A 100 -9.99 -19.36 5.00
N LEU A 101 -9.09 -19.99 5.78
CA LEU A 101 -7.72 -20.22 5.34
C LEU A 101 -7.62 -21.27 4.23
N LYS A 102 -8.46 -22.32 4.27
CA LYS A 102 -8.57 -23.28 3.18
C LYS A 102 -9.04 -22.63 1.88
N LYS A 103 -10.07 -21.78 1.95
CA LYS A 103 -10.55 -21.02 0.79
C LYS A 103 -9.45 -20.12 0.23
N ALA A 104 -8.70 -19.41 1.09
CA ALA A 104 -7.57 -18.59 0.66
C ALA A 104 -6.49 -19.42 -0.06
N GLN A 105 -6.14 -20.60 0.46
CA GLN A 105 -5.17 -21.51 -0.20
C GLN A 105 -5.69 -22.03 -1.55
N GLN A 106 -6.95 -22.45 -1.63
CA GLN A 106 -7.58 -22.89 -2.88
C GLN A 106 -7.58 -21.75 -3.89
N TRP A 107 -7.91 -20.53 -3.46
CA TRP A 107 -7.85 -19.37 -4.35
C TRP A 107 -6.43 -19.15 -4.90
N VAL A 108 -5.40 -19.15 -4.04
CA VAL A 108 -3.99 -18.96 -4.47
C VAL A 108 -3.55 -20.03 -5.46
N SER A 109 -4.03 -21.28 -5.35
CA SER A 109 -3.65 -22.36 -6.28
C SER A 109 -4.07 -22.10 -7.73
N HIS A 110 -5.04 -21.20 -7.96
CA HIS A 110 -5.52 -20.80 -9.28
C HIS A 110 -4.93 -19.45 -9.75
N VAL A 111 -4.15 -18.76 -8.89
CA VAL A 111 -3.56 -17.46 -9.22
C VAL A 111 -2.22 -17.65 -9.90
N ASP A 112 -2.10 -17.18 -11.13
CA ASP A 112 -0.83 -17.12 -11.83
C ASP A 112 -0.03 -15.85 -11.49
N THR A 113 1.22 -15.78 -11.97
CA THR A 113 2.11 -14.63 -11.68
C THR A 113 1.58 -13.32 -12.28
N ALA A 114 0.89 -13.38 -13.42
CA ALA A 114 0.32 -12.18 -14.05
C ALA A 114 -0.86 -11.63 -13.23
N SER A 115 -1.72 -12.51 -12.76
CA SER A 115 -2.81 -12.16 -11.85
C SER A 115 -2.30 -11.58 -10.53
N LEU A 116 -1.26 -12.20 -9.94
CA LEU A 116 -0.61 -11.66 -8.74
C LEU A 116 -0.03 -10.26 -8.99
N PHE A 117 0.63 -10.05 -10.14
CA PHE A 117 1.16 -8.74 -10.51
C PHE A 117 0.05 -7.69 -10.59
N MET A 118 -1.05 -8.01 -11.27
CA MET A 118 -2.21 -7.11 -11.36
C MET A 118 -2.78 -6.77 -9.97
N LEU A 119 -2.90 -7.76 -9.09
CA LEU A 119 -3.34 -7.53 -7.70
C LEU A 119 -2.37 -6.65 -6.91
N ALA A 120 -1.06 -6.81 -7.13
CA ALA A 120 -0.04 -6.01 -6.46
C ALA A 120 0.02 -4.56 -6.96
N VAL A 121 -0.35 -4.31 -8.21
CA VAL A 121 -0.42 -2.97 -8.83
C VAL A 121 -1.66 -2.21 -8.39
N LEU A 122 -2.78 -2.90 -8.15
CA LEU A 122 -4.06 -2.26 -7.84
C LEU A 122 -4.08 -1.71 -6.40
N PRO A 123 -4.30 -0.40 -6.21
CA PRO A 123 -4.27 0.24 -4.89
C PRO A 123 -5.46 -0.14 -3.99
N PHE A 124 -6.52 -0.70 -4.56
CA PHE A 124 -7.74 -1.11 -3.84
C PHE A 124 -7.73 -2.57 -3.39
N THR A 125 -6.69 -3.32 -3.75
CA THR A 125 -6.55 -4.71 -3.30
C THR A 125 -6.11 -4.72 -1.83
N PRO A 126 -6.79 -5.48 -0.95
CA PRO A 126 -6.37 -5.57 0.45
C PRO A 126 -5.03 -6.32 0.55
N THR A 127 -3.94 -5.55 0.60
CA THR A 127 -2.56 -6.07 0.57
C THR A 127 -2.27 -7.06 1.69
N SER A 128 -2.81 -6.81 2.88
CA SER A 128 -2.68 -7.71 4.03
C SER A 128 -3.26 -9.09 3.75
N PHE A 129 -4.40 -9.15 3.02
CA PHE A 129 -4.96 -10.43 2.58
C PHE A 129 -4.03 -11.15 1.60
N LEU A 130 -3.41 -10.44 0.65
CA LEU A 130 -2.43 -11.05 -0.26
C LEU A 130 -1.24 -11.62 0.51
N HIS A 131 -0.65 -10.85 1.43
CA HIS A 131 0.48 -11.31 2.23
C HIS A 131 0.13 -12.55 3.06
N LEU A 132 -1.07 -12.59 3.64
CA LEU A 132 -1.58 -13.74 4.38
C LEU A 132 -1.80 -14.95 3.44
N ALA A 133 -2.62 -14.79 2.38
CA ALA A 133 -3.02 -15.89 1.50
C ALA A 133 -1.81 -16.55 0.82
N PHE A 134 -0.92 -15.74 0.24
CA PHE A 134 0.30 -16.25 -0.39
C PHE A 134 1.33 -16.73 0.66
N GLY A 135 1.39 -16.11 1.83
CA GLY A 135 2.26 -16.52 2.94
C GLY A 135 1.96 -17.94 3.43
N ILE A 136 0.69 -18.30 3.59
CA ILE A 136 0.30 -19.66 4.05
C ILE A 136 0.20 -20.69 2.92
N SER A 137 0.23 -20.27 1.64
CA SER A 137 0.12 -21.16 0.48
C SER A 137 1.45 -21.86 0.14
N ASP A 138 1.46 -22.69 -0.92
CA ASP A 138 2.66 -23.28 -1.48
C ASP A 138 3.21 -22.52 -2.69
N PHE A 139 2.71 -21.32 -2.93
CA PHE A 139 3.21 -20.45 -4.00
C PHE A 139 4.70 -20.13 -3.79
N ASP A 140 5.45 -20.07 -4.87
CA ASP A 140 6.90 -19.84 -4.81
C ASP A 140 7.26 -18.49 -4.18
N GLU A 141 8.11 -18.52 -3.15
CA GLU A 141 8.50 -17.35 -2.37
C GLU A 141 9.20 -16.28 -3.23
N LYS A 142 10.11 -16.72 -4.10
CA LYS A 142 10.88 -15.79 -4.95
C LYS A 142 9.98 -15.11 -5.97
N ARG A 143 9.10 -15.89 -6.61
CA ARG A 143 8.11 -15.33 -7.55
C ARG A 143 7.20 -14.32 -6.87
N TYR A 144 6.71 -14.65 -5.66
CA TYR A 144 5.88 -13.73 -4.91
C TYR A 144 6.61 -12.43 -4.61
N LEU A 145 7.81 -12.48 -4.02
CA LEU A 145 8.58 -11.31 -3.63
C LEU A 145 8.98 -10.44 -4.82
N LEU A 146 9.42 -11.05 -5.92
CA LEU A 146 9.77 -10.30 -7.14
C LEU A 146 8.53 -9.62 -7.74
N THR A 147 7.42 -10.33 -7.83
CA THR A 147 6.17 -9.78 -8.36
C THR A 147 5.63 -8.66 -7.47
N LEU A 148 5.72 -8.83 -6.14
CA LEU A 148 5.36 -7.81 -5.17
C LEU A 148 6.24 -6.56 -5.34
N LEU A 149 7.55 -6.72 -5.42
CA LEU A 149 8.51 -5.62 -5.55
C LEU A 149 8.21 -4.76 -6.78
N VAL A 150 8.04 -5.40 -7.94
CA VAL A 150 7.76 -4.70 -9.21
C VAL A 150 6.34 -4.14 -9.21
N GLY A 151 5.34 -4.89 -8.78
CA GLY A 151 3.95 -4.44 -8.71
C GLY A 151 3.78 -3.23 -7.78
N LYS A 152 4.44 -3.25 -6.62
CA LYS A 152 4.43 -2.12 -5.68
C LYS A 152 5.18 -0.90 -6.22
N ALA A 153 6.25 -1.07 -7.01
CA ALA A 153 6.89 0.05 -7.70
C ALA A 153 5.92 0.76 -8.65
N VAL A 154 5.20 -0.01 -9.45
CA VAL A 154 4.20 0.55 -10.37
C VAL A 154 3.06 1.22 -9.60
N MET A 155 2.53 0.57 -8.56
CA MET A 155 1.46 1.12 -7.72
C MET A 155 1.86 2.46 -7.09
N VAL A 156 3.02 2.52 -6.44
CA VAL A 156 3.53 3.74 -5.79
C VAL A 156 3.83 4.83 -6.82
N ALA A 157 4.37 4.48 -8.00
CA ALA A 157 4.57 5.44 -9.09
C ALA A 157 3.26 6.06 -9.56
N MET A 158 2.21 5.26 -9.72
CA MET A 158 0.87 5.75 -10.08
C MET A 158 0.29 6.68 -8.99
N MET A 159 0.46 6.31 -7.71
CA MET A 159 0.05 7.17 -6.58
C MET A 159 0.85 8.48 -6.53
N ALA A 160 2.15 8.42 -6.83
CA ALA A 160 3.03 9.59 -6.88
C ALA A 160 2.60 10.57 -7.98
N LEU A 161 2.33 10.07 -9.19
CA LEU A 161 1.84 10.85 -10.31
C LEU A 161 0.47 11.47 -10.00
N PHE A 162 -0.42 10.71 -9.36
CA PHE A 162 -1.72 11.19 -8.92
C PHE A 162 -1.58 12.31 -7.89
N GLY A 163 -0.75 12.13 -6.86
CA GLY A 163 -0.50 13.12 -5.83
C GLY A 163 0.07 14.42 -6.40
N GLN A 164 1.05 14.35 -7.32
CA GLN A 164 1.57 15.51 -8.03
C GLN A 164 0.51 16.20 -8.89
N SER A 165 -0.34 15.42 -9.57
CA SER A 165 -1.43 15.98 -10.38
C SER A 165 -2.46 16.71 -9.52
N LEU A 166 -2.78 16.21 -8.33
CA LEU A 166 -3.64 16.90 -7.36
C LEU A 166 -3.05 18.22 -6.90
N LEU A 167 -1.78 18.25 -6.52
CA LEU A 167 -1.10 19.49 -6.12
C LEU A 167 -1.03 20.50 -7.27
N SER A 168 -0.80 20.02 -8.49
CA SER A 168 -0.77 20.86 -9.70
C SER A 168 -2.17 21.35 -10.10
N SER A 169 -3.23 20.66 -9.71
CA SER A 169 -4.62 21.05 -9.99
C SER A 169 -5.05 22.34 -9.29
N LEU A 170 -4.38 22.68 -8.20
CA LEU A 170 -4.56 23.98 -7.53
C LEU A 170 -4.18 25.15 -8.44
N LYS A 171 -3.30 24.91 -9.43
CA LYS A 171 -2.87 25.89 -10.42
C LYS A 171 -3.61 25.78 -11.76
N ASN A 172 -4.06 24.58 -12.13
CA ASN A 172 -4.77 24.34 -13.39
C ASN A 172 -5.76 23.15 -13.25
N PRO A 173 -7.08 23.39 -13.40
CA PRO A 173 -8.12 22.36 -13.20
C PRO A 173 -8.04 21.17 -14.17
N VAL A 174 -7.31 21.28 -15.28
CA VAL A 174 -7.10 20.18 -16.24
C VAL A 174 -6.41 18.99 -15.56
N TYR A 175 -5.48 19.25 -14.61
CA TYR A 175 -4.80 18.17 -13.89
C TYR A 175 -5.74 17.41 -12.94
N LEU A 176 -6.78 18.08 -12.42
CA LEU A 176 -7.81 17.41 -11.62
C LEU A 176 -8.60 16.40 -12.45
N ILE A 177 -8.97 16.78 -13.67
CA ILE A 177 -9.69 15.90 -14.61
C ILE A 177 -8.82 14.68 -14.95
N LEU A 178 -7.53 14.89 -15.23
CA LEU A 178 -6.59 13.80 -15.49
C LEU A 178 -6.43 12.86 -14.27
N ALA A 179 -6.32 13.43 -13.08
CA ALA A 179 -6.24 12.65 -11.84
C ALA A 179 -7.48 11.77 -11.65
N ILE A 180 -8.67 12.34 -11.79
CA ILE A 180 -9.95 11.63 -11.69
C ILE A 180 -10.04 10.54 -12.77
N ALA A 181 -9.63 10.83 -14.00
CA ALA A 181 -9.67 9.86 -15.11
C ALA A 181 -8.75 8.65 -14.85
N ILE A 182 -7.54 8.89 -14.32
CA ILE A 182 -6.60 7.84 -13.95
C ILE A 182 -7.20 6.96 -12.84
N TRP A 183 -7.76 7.58 -11.80
CA TRP A 183 -8.39 6.86 -10.69
C TRP A 183 -9.62 6.07 -11.11
N ALA A 184 -10.49 6.66 -11.92
CA ALA A 184 -11.65 5.98 -12.47
C ALA A 184 -11.24 4.80 -13.35
N GLY A 185 -10.19 4.96 -14.18
CA GLY A 185 -9.62 3.89 -14.99
C GLY A 185 -9.08 2.75 -14.14
N MET A 186 -8.29 3.06 -13.10
CA MET A 186 -7.76 2.07 -12.15
C MET A 186 -8.88 1.34 -11.41
N TYR A 187 -9.88 2.06 -10.91
CA TYR A 187 -11.05 1.47 -10.27
C TYR A 187 -11.82 0.54 -11.20
N TRP A 188 -12.05 0.96 -12.45
CA TRP A 188 -12.74 0.15 -13.43
C TRP A 188 -11.98 -1.14 -13.77
N VAL A 189 -10.66 -1.05 -13.98
CA VAL A 189 -9.78 -2.21 -14.23
C VAL A 189 -9.79 -3.14 -13.00
N SER A 190 -9.65 -2.59 -11.80
CA SER A 190 -9.71 -3.35 -10.54
C SER A 190 -11.01 -4.13 -10.42
N ARG A 191 -12.14 -3.46 -10.61
CA ARG A 191 -13.46 -4.08 -10.51
C ARG A 191 -13.69 -5.17 -11.57
N LYS A 192 -13.24 -4.92 -12.81
CA LYS A 192 -13.34 -5.92 -13.89
C LYS A 192 -12.47 -7.14 -13.60
N PHE A 193 -11.29 -6.93 -13.00
CA PHE A 193 -10.37 -7.98 -12.64
C PHE A 193 -10.90 -8.79 -11.44
N CYS A 194 -11.37 -8.14 -10.39
CA CYS A 194 -11.96 -8.79 -9.21
C CYS A 194 -13.17 -9.65 -9.59
N LYS A 195 -14.09 -9.15 -10.43
CA LYS A 195 -15.22 -9.94 -10.93
C LYS A 195 -14.80 -11.17 -11.73
N LYS A 196 -13.71 -11.08 -12.50
CA LYS A 196 -13.22 -12.22 -13.31
C LYS A 196 -12.62 -13.33 -12.44
N HIS A 197 -12.19 -13.03 -11.21
CA HIS A 197 -11.50 -13.96 -10.32
C HIS A 197 -12.28 -14.28 -9.03
N ASP A 198 -13.62 -14.00 -9.00
CA ASP A 198 -14.49 -14.25 -7.84
C ASP A 198 -13.96 -13.68 -6.51
N LEU A 199 -13.47 -12.43 -6.55
CA LEU A 199 -12.91 -11.71 -5.41
C LEU A 199 -13.89 -10.68 -4.80
N ASP A 200 -15.18 -10.74 -5.18
CA ASP A 200 -16.25 -9.89 -4.59
C ASP A 200 -16.87 -10.54 -3.37
#